data_e9fb83680e3d2073760b08148d92e806
#
_entry.id   e9fb83680e3d2073760b08148d92e806
#
_cell.length_a   1.000
_cell.length_b   1.000
_cell.length_c   1.000
_cell.angle_alpha   90.00
_cell.angle_beta   90.00
_cell.angle_gamma   90.00
#
_symmetry.space_group_name_H-M   'P 1'
#
loop_
_entity.id
_entity.type
_entity.pdbx_description
1 polymer ?
#
loop_
_entity_poly.entity_id
_entity_poly.type
_entity_poly.pdbx_seq_one_letter_code
_entity_poly.pdbx_strand_id
1 'polypeptide(L)'
;NEAVATASAAPSETTSASAAASDAASASATPSPVITRGYSGGSKAPDGEYREADEYGMAQNVPLPKAKPQQYPETFAGLREMMTDWVRARNYGIQTGDMQYVWPYMLDTYEKDIKFLKDIEGLYQRGGWVIAGTSDFQAESTLNYDDKAKEYWVLTRRLWTYAIYVNPDGSRTEHSNTKHDNNEVFMM
;
A
#
# COMPACT_ATOMS: atom_id res chain seq x y z
N ASN A 1 80.05 -5.02 29.27
CA ASN A 1 80.60 -3.92 30.11
C ASN A 1 79.47 -3.00 30.41
N GLU A 2 78.86 -3.16 31.55
CA GLU A 2 79.11 -2.40 32.79
C GLU A 2 78.59 -0.96 32.62
N ALA A 3 77.88 -0.34 33.47
CA ALA A 3 77.49 -0.54 34.86
C ALA A 3 76.54 0.57 35.22
N VAL A 4 75.56 0.26 35.97
CA VAL A 4 75.40 0.58 37.41
C VAL A 4 75.07 2.03 37.75
N ALA A 5 73.84 2.14 38.31
CA ALA A 5 73.46 2.61 39.64
C ALA A 5 73.28 4.16 39.72
N THR A 6 72.46 4.72 40.44
CA THR A 6 71.78 4.57 41.71
C THR A 6 70.95 5.83 41.96
N ALA A 7 69.77 5.67 42.37
CA ALA A 7 69.19 6.17 43.63
C ALA A 7 68.99 7.68 43.89
N SER A 8 67.79 7.97 44.26
CA SER A 8 67.41 8.53 45.55
C SER A 8 66.68 9.85 45.54
N ALA A 9 65.57 9.78 46.26
CA ALA A 9 64.92 10.75 47.11
C ALA A 9 63.98 11.73 46.49
N ALA A 10 62.77 11.53 46.95
CA ALA A 10 61.72 12.56 47.09
C ALA A 10 62.11 13.64 48.12
N PRO A 11 61.51 14.81 48.17
CA PRO A 11 60.15 14.87 48.82
C PRO A 11 59.15 15.82 48.19
N SER A 12 57.90 15.55 48.57
CA SER A 12 56.72 16.33 48.75
C SER A 12 56.78 17.85 48.50
N GLU A 13 55.74 18.36 47.84
CA GLU A 13 54.65 19.21 48.43
C GLU A 13 53.62 19.61 47.37
N THR A 14 52.38 19.30 47.67
CA THR A 14 51.16 20.09 47.76
C THR A 14 51.01 21.27 46.77
N THR A 15 50.06 21.28 45.93
CA THR A 15 48.84 22.10 46.02
C THR A 15 48.04 22.13 44.73
N SER A 16 46.78 22.15 44.95
CA SER A 16 45.69 22.82 44.23
C SER A 16 45.06 22.10 43.08
N ALA A 17 43.85 21.60 43.38
CA ALA A 17 42.83 21.22 42.50
C ALA A 17 42.43 22.35 41.53
N SER A 18 42.37 22.02 40.26
CA SER A 18 41.54 22.74 39.31
C SER A 18 40.62 21.74 38.67
N ALA A 19 39.36 21.80 39.05
CA ALA A 19 38.29 21.02 38.48
C ALA A 19 38.08 21.45 37.03
N ALA A 20 38.49 20.63 36.10
CA ALA A 20 38.02 20.71 34.73
C ALA A 20 36.65 20.05 34.69
N ALA A 21 35.60 20.88 34.58
CA ALA A 21 34.27 20.45 34.29
C ALA A 21 34.26 19.75 32.94
N SER A 22 34.06 18.44 32.93
CA SER A 22 33.69 17.70 31.74
C SER A 22 32.24 18.08 31.41
N ASP A 23 32.11 18.94 30.42
CA ASP A 23 30.86 19.08 29.71
C ASP A 23 30.54 17.74 29.03
N ALA A 24 29.82 16.88 29.74
CA ALA A 24 29.12 15.78 29.14
C ALA A 24 27.99 16.40 28.31
N ALA A 25 28.24 16.57 27.03
CA ALA A 25 27.20 16.85 26.06
C ALA A 25 26.15 15.76 26.18
N SER A 26 25.05 16.11 26.85
CA SER A 26 23.85 15.30 26.88
C SER A 26 23.33 15.23 25.46
N ALA A 27 23.63 14.14 24.77
CA ALA A 27 23.03 13.83 23.50
C ALA A 27 21.53 13.71 23.74
N SER A 28 20.82 14.78 23.37
CA SER A 28 19.36 14.80 23.38
C SER A 28 18.90 13.71 22.41
N ALA A 29 18.54 12.56 22.93
CA ALA A 29 17.95 11.49 22.14
C ALA A 29 16.66 12.07 21.51
N THR A 30 16.68 12.22 20.19
CA THR A 30 15.46 12.57 19.44
C THR A 30 14.43 11.51 19.78
N PRO A 31 13.27 11.88 20.33
CA PRO A 31 12.28 10.88 20.70
C PRO A 31 11.89 10.09 19.44
N SER A 32 11.97 8.77 19.53
CA SER A 32 11.49 7.90 18.47
C SER A 32 10.01 8.22 18.21
N PRO A 33 9.60 8.35 16.94
CA PRO A 33 8.22 8.68 16.63
C PRO A 33 7.28 7.62 17.25
N VAL A 34 6.26 8.06 17.94
CA VAL A 34 5.22 7.18 18.47
C VAL A 34 4.41 6.67 17.26
N ILE A 35 4.54 5.39 16.96
CA ILE A 35 3.78 4.75 15.88
C ILE A 35 2.33 4.59 16.33
N THR A 36 1.40 5.24 15.65
CA THR A 36 -0.03 5.16 15.92
C THR A 36 -0.69 4.20 14.94
N ARG A 37 -1.31 3.15 15.47
CA ARG A 37 -2.10 2.22 14.63
C ARG A 37 -3.34 2.92 14.07
N GLY A 38 -3.71 2.61 12.83
CA GLY A 38 -4.84 3.19 12.10
C GLY A 38 -4.42 4.09 10.94
N TYR A 39 -3.18 4.54 10.94
CA TYR A 39 -2.61 5.33 9.84
C TYR A 39 -1.39 4.63 9.27
N SER A 40 -1.35 4.42 7.96
CA SER A 40 -0.15 3.93 7.29
C SER A 40 1.05 4.85 7.58
N GLY A 41 2.24 4.27 7.74
CA GLY A 41 3.42 4.99 8.23
C GLY A 41 3.32 5.45 9.69
N GLY A 42 2.32 5.00 10.46
CA GLY A 42 2.14 5.30 11.87
C GLY A 42 1.70 6.72 12.18
N SER A 43 1.32 7.53 11.18
CA SER A 43 0.85 8.91 11.38
C SER A 43 -0.09 9.34 10.26
N LYS A 44 -0.94 10.34 10.53
CA LYS A 44 -1.77 10.94 9.48
C LYS A 44 -0.86 11.60 8.42
N ALA A 45 -1.08 11.25 7.15
CA ALA A 45 -0.40 11.89 6.03
C ALA A 45 -0.89 13.34 5.85
N PRO A 46 -0.06 14.26 5.35
CA PRO A 46 -0.50 15.57 4.91
C PRO A 46 -1.66 15.48 3.90
N ASP A 47 -2.53 16.48 3.90
CA ASP A 47 -3.67 16.49 3.00
C ASP A 47 -3.22 16.46 1.54
N GLY A 48 -3.76 15.53 0.76
CA GLY A 48 -3.42 15.31 -0.65
C GLY A 48 -2.15 14.48 -0.90
N GLU A 49 -1.37 14.16 0.12
CA GLU A 49 -0.23 13.25 -0.02
C GLU A 49 -0.71 11.80 0.07
N TYR A 50 -0.66 11.10 -1.07
CA TYR A 50 -0.98 9.67 -1.09
C TYR A 50 0.05 8.86 -0.32
N ARG A 51 -0.45 7.94 0.51
CA ARG A 51 0.38 6.96 1.21
C ARG A 51 -0.25 5.59 1.11
N GLU A 52 0.53 4.61 0.70
CA GLU A 52 0.09 3.21 0.62
C GLU A 52 -0.27 2.64 1.99
N ALA A 53 -1.14 1.63 2.00
CA ALA A 53 -1.43 0.86 3.20
C ALA A 53 -0.21 0.06 3.64
N ASP A 54 -0.03 -0.05 4.94
CA ASP A 54 1.02 -0.83 5.56
C ASP A 54 0.50 -1.59 6.81
N GLU A 55 1.42 -2.11 7.60
CA GLU A 55 1.08 -2.85 8.82
C GLU A 55 0.43 -1.99 9.91
N TYR A 56 0.53 -0.67 9.85
CA TYR A 56 -0.04 0.26 10.83
C TYR A 56 -1.43 0.74 10.45
N GLY A 57 -1.76 0.78 9.16
CA GLY A 57 -3.07 1.25 8.74
C GLY A 57 -3.35 1.19 7.25
N MET A 58 -4.58 1.57 6.92
CA MET A 58 -5.06 1.67 5.54
C MET A 58 -4.35 2.78 4.76
N ALA A 59 -4.46 2.72 3.43
CA ALA A 59 -3.98 3.77 2.53
C ALA A 59 -4.64 5.12 2.86
N GLN A 60 -3.87 6.19 2.68
CA GLN A 60 -4.33 7.55 2.95
C GLN A 60 -4.31 8.38 1.67
N ASN A 61 -5.28 9.29 1.56
CA ASN A 61 -5.41 10.24 0.45
C ASN A 61 -5.38 9.54 -0.93
N VAL A 62 -6.03 8.39 -1.04
CA VAL A 62 -6.14 7.65 -2.31
C VAL A 62 -6.84 8.53 -3.34
N PRO A 63 -6.25 8.73 -4.54
CA PRO A 63 -6.86 9.57 -5.56
C PRO A 63 -8.26 9.08 -5.95
N LEU A 64 -9.23 10.00 -5.98
CA LEU A 64 -10.60 9.69 -6.34
C LEU A 64 -10.71 9.27 -7.80
N PRO A 65 -11.45 8.19 -8.10
CA PRO A 65 -11.80 7.84 -9.47
C PRO A 65 -12.90 8.77 -10.01
N LYS A 66 -13.26 8.60 -11.29
CA LYS A 66 -14.43 9.28 -11.86
C LYS A 66 -15.69 8.93 -11.07
N ALA A 67 -16.55 9.92 -10.82
CA ALA A 67 -17.76 9.73 -10.03
C ALA A 67 -18.77 8.79 -10.68
N LYS A 68 -18.78 8.72 -12.01
CA LYS A 68 -19.68 7.84 -12.79
C LYS A 68 -18.98 7.38 -14.06
N PRO A 69 -19.34 6.22 -14.62
CA PRO A 69 -18.97 5.84 -15.98
C PRO A 69 -19.44 6.91 -16.97
N GLN A 70 -18.65 7.16 -17.98
CA GLN A 70 -19.05 7.96 -19.14
C GLN A 70 -19.61 7.04 -20.23
N GLN A 71 -20.15 7.60 -21.31
CA GLN A 71 -20.40 6.84 -22.52
C GLN A 71 -19.06 6.58 -23.24
N TYR A 72 -18.73 5.31 -23.43
CA TYR A 72 -17.52 4.91 -24.14
C TYR A 72 -17.91 4.53 -25.58
N PRO A 73 -17.11 4.95 -26.59
CA PRO A 73 -17.33 4.49 -27.95
C PRO A 73 -17.23 2.97 -28.07
N GLU A 74 -18.07 2.35 -28.90
CA GLU A 74 -18.04 0.91 -29.21
C GLU A 74 -16.84 0.56 -30.12
N THR A 75 -15.66 0.81 -29.62
CA THR A 75 -14.38 0.60 -30.28
C THR A 75 -13.38 0.01 -29.30
N PHE A 76 -12.30 -0.57 -29.80
CA PHE A 76 -11.21 -1.04 -28.94
C PHE A 76 -10.62 0.08 -28.06
N ALA A 77 -10.54 1.30 -28.57
CA ALA A 77 -10.08 2.46 -27.79
C ALA A 77 -11.07 2.80 -26.66
N GLY A 78 -12.37 2.80 -26.94
CA GLY A 78 -13.41 3.03 -25.93
C GLY A 78 -13.43 1.95 -24.86
N LEU A 79 -13.27 0.68 -25.24
CA LEU A 79 -13.16 -0.42 -24.28
C LEU A 79 -11.93 -0.26 -23.37
N ARG A 80 -10.78 0.11 -23.91
CA ARG A 80 -9.57 0.36 -23.11
C ARG A 80 -9.75 1.54 -22.14
N GLU A 81 -10.47 2.57 -22.56
CA GLU A 81 -10.78 3.71 -21.69
C GLU A 81 -11.71 3.28 -20.55
N MET A 82 -12.75 2.52 -20.85
CA MET A 82 -13.65 1.95 -19.86
C MET A 82 -12.89 1.07 -18.85
N MET A 83 -12.02 0.18 -19.34
CA MET A 83 -11.17 -0.65 -18.49
C MET A 83 -10.29 0.18 -17.56
N THR A 84 -9.69 1.24 -18.08
CA THR A 84 -8.84 2.14 -17.28
C THR A 84 -9.63 2.78 -16.15
N ASP A 85 -10.84 3.25 -16.43
CA ASP A 85 -11.69 3.87 -15.42
C ASP A 85 -12.21 2.85 -14.41
N TRP A 86 -12.61 1.67 -14.86
CA TRP A 86 -13.00 0.57 -13.99
C TRP A 86 -11.85 0.11 -13.07
N VAL A 87 -10.62 -0.05 -13.60
CA VAL A 87 -9.44 -0.41 -12.80
C VAL A 87 -9.17 0.63 -11.71
N ARG A 88 -9.28 1.90 -12.03
CA ARG A 88 -9.12 2.99 -11.04
C ARG A 88 -10.19 2.91 -9.95
N ALA A 89 -11.45 2.72 -10.33
CA ALA A 89 -12.56 2.59 -9.39
C ALA A 89 -12.40 1.34 -8.50
N ARG A 90 -12.01 0.21 -9.08
CA ARG A 90 -11.76 -1.04 -8.36
C ARG A 90 -10.59 -0.91 -7.39
N ASN A 91 -9.47 -0.37 -7.83
CA ASN A 91 -8.29 -0.19 -6.98
C ASN A 91 -8.52 0.83 -5.86
N TYR A 92 -9.33 1.85 -6.11
CA TYR A 92 -9.78 2.77 -5.07
C TYR A 92 -10.56 2.00 -3.98
N GLY A 93 -11.55 1.20 -4.38
CA GLY A 93 -12.33 0.39 -3.45
C GLY A 93 -11.48 -0.59 -2.64
N ILE A 94 -10.50 -1.25 -3.27
CA ILE A 94 -9.57 -2.15 -2.57
C ILE A 94 -8.75 -1.42 -1.51
N GLN A 95 -8.32 -0.19 -1.78
CA GLN A 95 -7.47 0.59 -0.87
C GLN A 95 -8.25 1.31 0.24
N THR A 96 -9.53 1.57 0.04
CA THR A 96 -10.34 2.40 0.94
C THR A 96 -11.53 1.67 1.56
N GLY A 97 -11.95 0.55 0.98
CA GLY A 97 -13.22 -0.11 1.31
C GLY A 97 -14.46 0.56 0.72
N ASP A 98 -14.31 1.72 0.06
CA ASP A 98 -15.41 2.43 -0.57
C ASP A 98 -15.63 1.93 -2.00
N MET A 99 -16.65 1.12 -2.18
CA MET A 99 -16.97 0.45 -3.45
C MET A 99 -17.95 1.24 -4.34
N GLN A 100 -18.42 2.43 -3.92
CA GLN A 100 -19.43 3.19 -4.66
C GLN A 100 -19.04 3.48 -6.11
N TYR A 101 -17.74 3.64 -6.38
CA TYR A 101 -17.24 3.96 -7.72
C TYR A 101 -17.10 2.76 -8.64
N VAL A 102 -16.96 1.56 -8.11
CA VAL A 102 -16.81 0.34 -8.92
C VAL A 102 -18.14 -0.29 -9.28
N TRP A 103 -19.16 -0.18 -8.42
CA TRP A 103 -20.46 -0.78 -8.67
C TRP A 103 -21.10 -0.41 -10.01
N PRO A 104 -21.02 0.85 -10.50
CA PRO A 104 -21.59 1.21 -11.80
C PRO A 104 -20.97 0.50 -13.02
N TYR A 105 -19.81 -0.15 -12.85
CA TYR A 105 -19.14 -0.93 -13.89
C TYR A 105 -19.42 -2.42 -13.79
N MET A 106 -20.11 -2.88 -12.74
CA MET A 106 -20.31 -4.31 -12.49
C MET A 106 -21.64 -4.78 -13.05
N LEU A 107 -21.60 -5.89 -13.78
CA LEU A 107 -22.81 -6.61 -14.18
C LEU A 107 -23.17 -7.64 -13.12
N ASP A 108 -24.45 -7.83 -12.86
CA ASP A 108 -24.96 -8.78 -11.86
C ASP A 108 -24.52 -10.23 -12.09
N THR A 109 -24.15 -10.55 -13.31
CA THR A 109 -23.68 -11.88 -13.71
C THR A 109 -22.28 -12.22 -13.19
N TYR A 110 -21.51 -11.24 -12.73
CA TYR A 110 -20.15 -11.44 -12.20
C TYR A 110 -20.14 -11.72 -10.70
N GLU A 111 -20.85 -12.75 -10.27
CA GLU A 111 -21.07 -13.10 -8.87
C GLU A 111 -19.78 -13.22 -8.06
N LYS A 112 -18.70 -13.78 -8.64
CA LYS A 112 -17.42 -13.98 -7.94
C LYS A 112 -16.75 -12.66 -7.61
N ASP A 113 -16.72 -11.72 -8.57
CA ASP A 113 -16.12 -10.40 -8.36
C ASP A 113 -16.98 -9.55 -7.43
N ILE A 114 -18.30 -9.61 -7.59
CA ILE A 114 -19.22 -8.95 -6.66
C ILE A 114 -19.01 -9.44 -5.23
N LYS A 115 -18.91 -10.77 -5.05
CA LYS A 115 -18.63 -11.35 -3.73
C LYS A 115 -17.28 -10.87 -3.20
N PHE A 116 -16.23 -10.89 -4.01
CA PHE A 116 -14.89 -10.43 -3.63
C PHE A 116 -14.92 -8.97 -3.17
N LEU A 117 -15.55 -8.07 -3.93
CA LEU A 117 -15.65 -6.65 -3.58
C LEU A 117 -16.44 -6.43 -2.29
N LYS A 118 -17.54 -7.18 -2.09
CA LYS A 118 -18.32 -7.15 -0.84
C LYS A 118 -17.53 -7.67 0.37
N ASP A 119 -16.71 -8.69 0.18
CA ASP A 119 -15.84 -9.21 1.24
C ASP A 119 -14.80 -8.16 1.67
N ILE A 120 -14.22 -7.41 0.71
CA ILE A 120 -13.31 -6.29 1.00
C ILE A 120 -14.05 -5.15 1.72
N GLU A 121 -15.22 -4.72 1.22
CA GLU A 121 -16.04 -3.70 1.87
C GLU A 121 -16.34 -4.08 3.32
N GLY A 122 -16.77 -5.33 3.55
CA GLY A 122 -17.03 -5.85 4.89
C GLY A 122 -15.78 -5.92 5.78
N LEU A 123 -14.59 -6.17 5.22
CA LEU A 123 -13.34 -6.11 5.97
C LEU A 123 -13.10 -4.70 6.52
N TYR A 124 -13.21 -3.68 5.68
CA TYR A 124 -13.03 -2.28 6.09
C TYR A 124 -14.09 -1.81 7.10
N GLN A 125 -15.34 -2.20 6.90
CA GLN A 125 -16.44 -1.88 7.86
C GLN A 125 -16.17 -2.44 9.26
N ARG A 126 -15.44 -3.54 9.37
CA ARG A 126 -15.03 -4.12 10.64
C ARG A 126 -13.73 -3.53 11.19
N GLY A 127 -13.10 -2.58 10.51
CA GLY A 127 -11.85 -1.94 10.92
C GLY A 127 -10.58 -2.68 10.49
N GLY A 128 -10.71 -3.59 9.53
CA GLY A 128 -9.56 -4.17 8.83
C GLY A 128 -9.19 -3.36 7.58
N TRP A 129 -8.15 -3.79 6.86
CA TRP A 129 -7.73 -3.16 5.61
C TRP A 129 -6.93 -4.12 4.73
N VAL A 130 -6.64 -3.68 3.51
CA VAL A 130 -5.83 -4.42 2.54
C VAL A 130 -4.52 -3.67 2.30
N ILE A 131 -3.40 -4.39 2.38
CA ILE A 131 -2.07 -3.92 1.97
C ILE A 131 -1.82 -4.44 0.56
N ALA A 132 -1.36 -3.59 -0.35
CA ALA A 132 -1.25 -3.89 -1.77
C ALA A 132 -2.61 -4.29 -2.39
N GLY A 133 -2.72 -5.42 -3.09
CA GLY A 133 -3.98 -5.95 -3.62
C GLY A 133 -4.52 -5.25 -4.85
N THR A 134 -3.93 -4.15 -5.28
CA THR A 134 -4.28 -3.49 -6.53
C THR A 134 -3.89 -4.33 -7.74
N SER A 135 -4.57 -4.12 -8.83
CA SER A 135 -4.33 -4.85 -10.08
C SER A 135 -4.31 -3.88 -11.25
N ASP A 136 -3.57 -4.25 -12.27
CA ASP A 136 -3.70 -3.67 -13.60
C ASP A 136 -4.18 -4.74 -14.58
N PHE A 137 -4.65 -4.33 -15.75
CA PHE A 137 -5.19 -5.22 -16.77
C PHE A 137 -4.65 -4.83 -18.14
N GLN A 138 -4.05 -5.79 -18.82
CA GLN A 138 -3.55 -5.63 -20.18
C GLN A 138 -4.53 -6.30 -21.15
N ALA A 139 -5.19 -5.52 -21.98
CA ALA A 139 -6.06 -6.03 -23.03
C ALA A 139 -5.23 -6.55 -24.21
N GLU A 140 -5.64 -7.67 -24.79
CA GLU A 140 -5.18 -8.10 -26.11
C GLU A 140 -5.67 -7.10 -27.18
N SER A 141 -5.03 -7.12 -28.34
CA SER A 141 -5.30 -6.14 -29.40
C SER A 141 -6.60 -6.38 -30.17
N THR A 142 -7.28 -7.50 -29.90
CA THR A 142 -8.46 -7.91 -30.66
C THR A 142 -9.73 -7.66 -29.85
N LEU A 143 -10.58 -6.77 -30.35
CA LEU A 143 -11.95 -6.61 -29.88
C LEU A 143 -12.84 -7.60 -30.63
N ASN A 144 -13.56 -8.42 -29.91
CA ASN A 144 -14.50 -9.39 -30.44
C ASN A 144 -15.94 -8.93 -30.19
N TYR A 145 -16.87 -9.35 -31.03
CA TYR A 145 -18.28 -9.07 -30.86
C TYR A 145 -19.08 -10.38 -30.86
N ASP A 146 -19.91 -10.57 -29.86
CA ASP A 146 -20.89 -11.66 -29.79
C ASP A 146 -22.23 -11.17 -30.31
N ASP A 147 -22.62 -11.61 -31.51
CA ASP A 147 -23.88 -11.20 -32.15
C ASP A 147 -25.13 -11.71 -31.40
N LYS A 148 -25.01 -12.80 -30.63
CA LYS A 148 -26.12 -13.36 -29.85
C LYS A 148 -26.33 -12.57 -28.56
N ALA A 149 -25.25 -12.30 -27.84
CA ALA A 149 -25.29 -11.52 -26.61
C ALA A 149 -25.38 -10.01 -26.85
N LYS A 150 -25.04 -9.56 -28.09
CA LYS A 150 -24.93 -8.13 -28.44
C LYS A 150 -23.89 -7.40 -27.59
N GLU A 151 -22.79 -8.08 -27.30
CA GLU A 151 -21.73 -7.61 -26.42
C GLU A 151 -20.37 -7.62 -27.12
N TYR A 152 -19.54 -6.63 -26.80
CA TYR A 152 -18.14 -6.65 -27.13
C TYR A 152 -17.36 -7.30 -26.00
N TRP A 153 -16.32 -8.05 -26.33
CA TRP A 153 -15.43 -8.65 -25.35
C TRP A 153 -13.97 -8.62 -25.80
N VAL A 154 -13.09 -8.59 -24.85
CA VAL A 154 -11.64 -8.67 -25.06
C VAL A 154 -11.03 -9.59 -24.02
N LEU A 155 -10.04 -10.36 -24.43
CA LEU A 155 -9.23 -11.13 -23.49
C LEU A 155 -8.23 -10.18 -22.81
N THR A 156 -8.15 -10.29 -21.50
CA THR A 156 -7.25 -9.46 -20.69
C THR A 156 -6.35 -10.33 -19.82
N ARG A 157 -5.17 -9.82 -19.53
CA ARG A 157 -4.30 -10.38 -18.53
C ARG A 157 -4.31 -9.48 -17.30
N ARG A 158 -4.68 -10.03 -16.16
CA ARG A 158 -4.58 -9.35 -14.89
C ARG A 158 -3.15 -9.37 -14.36
N LEU A 159 -2.64 -8.22 -14.00
CA LEU A 159 -1.33 -8.02 -13.40
C LEU A 159 -1.51 -7.63 -11.93
N TRP A 160 -1.02 -8.45 -11.04
CA TRP A 160 -0.99 -8.19 -9.61
C TRP A 160 0.14 -9.00 -8.97
N THR A 161 0.61 -8.62 -7.80
CA THR A 161 1.72 -9.28 -7.11
C THR A 161 1.27 -10.04 -5.88
N TYR A 162 0.79 -9.33 -4.88
CA TYR A 162 0.29 -9.89 -3.64
C TYR A 162 -0.79 -8.99 -3.02
N ALA A 163 -1.50 -9.54 -2.05
CA ALA A 163 -2.43 -8.82 -1.20
C ALA A 163 -2.34 -9.38 0.22
N ILE A 164 -2.30 -8.51 1.23
CA ILE A 164 -2.37 -8.89 2.63
C ILE A 164 -3.65 -8.30 3.21
N TYR A 165 -4.51 -9.17 3.71
CA TYR A 165 -5.73 -8.80 4.41
C TYR A 165 -5.43 -8.72 5.89
N VAL A 166 -5.54 -7.53 6.47
CA VAL A 166 -5.32 -7.28 7.89
C VAL A 166 -6.68 -7.21 8.58
N ASN A 167 -6.94 -8.13 9.49
CA ASN A 167 -8.17 -8.16 10.26
C ASN A 167 -8.13 -7.16 11.45
N PRO A 168 -9.29 -6.80 12.03
CA PRO A 168 -9.36 -5.90 13.18
C PRO A 168 -8.54 -6.36 14.39
N ASP A 169 -8.41 -7.67 14.59
CA ASP A 169 -7.60 -8.28 15.65
C ASP A 169 -6.09 -8.27 15.35
N GLY A 170 -5.70 -7.79 14.16
CA GLY A 170 -4.32 -7.75 13.69
C GLY A 170 -3.85 -9.04 13.03
N SER A 171 -4.67 -10.06 12.94
CA SER A 171 -4.35 -11.26 12.16
C SER A 171 -4.26 -10.93 10.67
N ARG A 172 -3.43 -11.66 9.93
CA ARG A 172 -3.13 -11.37 8.52
C ARG A 172 -3.30 -12.63 7.68
N THR A 173 -3.83 -12.44 6.48
CA THR A 173 -3.86 -13.48 5.45
C THR A 173 -3.19 -12.92 4.20
N GLU A 174 -2.17 -13.61 3.72
CA GLU A 174 -1.44 -13.22 2.53
C GLU A 174 -1.83 -14.10 1.35
N HIS A 175 -2.03 -13.47 0.21
CA HIS A 175 -2.20 -14.11 -1.09
C HIS A 175 -1.16 -13.54 -2.05
N SER A 176 -0.36 -14.43 -2.63
CA SER A 176 0.64 -14.06 -3.64
C SER A 176 0.27 -14.64 -4.99
N ASN A 177 0.51 -13.86 -6.04
CA ASN A 177 0.33 -14.32 -7.40
C ASN A 177 1.49 -15.25 -7.78
N THR A 178 1.29 -16.55 -7.62
CA THR A 178 2.25 -17.59 -8.03
C THR A 178 2.03 -18.10 -9.46
N LYS A 179 0.92 -17.67 -10.10
CA LYS A 179 0.55 -18.05 -11.47
C LYS A 179 0.59 -16.80 -12.33
N HIS A 180 1.43 -16.81 -13.35
CA HIS A 180 1.62 -15.67 -14.25
C HIS A 180 0.58 -15.57 -15.38
N ASP A 181 -0.41 -16.46 -15.42
CA ASP A 181 -1.40 -16.63 -16.48
C ASP A 181 -2.82 -16.37 -15.97
N ASN A 182 -3.05 -15.19 -15.44
CA ASN A 182 -4.38 -14.77 -15.04
C ASN A 182 -5.10 -14.12 -16.24
N ASN A 183 -5.63 -14.95 -17.12
CA ASN A 183 -6.45 -14.47 -18.21
C ASN A 183 -7.87 -14.24 -17.73
N GLU A 184 -8.39 -13.06 -17.98
CA GLU A 184 -9.76 -12.65 -17.66
C GLU A 184 -10.42 -12.10 -18.92
N VAL A 185 -11.72 -12.32 -19.05
CA VAL A 185 -12.52 -11.77 -20.16
C VAL A 185 -13.18 -10.48 -19.65
N PHE A 186 -13.06 -9.43 -20.43
CA PHE A 186 -13.71 -8.16 -20.19
C PHE A 186 -14.83 -7.98 -21.21
N MET A 187 -16.03 -7.68 -20.74
CA MET A 187 -17.23 -7.46 -21.59
C MET A 187 -17.76 -6.04 -21.45
N MET A 188 -18.36 -5.54 -22.51
CA MET A 188 -18.90 -4.19 -22.63
C MET A 188 -20.26 -4.23 -23.32
#